data_7382997ef8de9738a03b31f52a2b5ec0
#
_entry.id   7382997ef8de9738a03b31f52a2b5ec0
#
_cell.length_a   1.000
_cell.length_b   1.000
_cell.length_c   1.000
_cell.angle_alpha   90.00
_cell.angle_beta   90.00
_cell.angle_gamma   90.00
#
_symmetry.space_group_name_H-M   'P 1'
#
loop_
_entity.id
_entity.type
_entity.pdbx_description
1 polymer ?
#
loop_
_entity_poly.entity_id
_entity_poly.type
_entity_poly.pdbx_seq_one_letter_code
_entity_poly.pdbx_strand_id
1 'polypeptide(L)' 'MATILVVDDELGIRDLLSEILNDEGHTVELAENAAQARAVRAQLRPDLVLLDIWMPDTDGVTLLKEWA' A
#
# COMPACT_ATOMS: atom_id res chain seq x y z
N MET A 1 6.43 6.93 14.66
CA MET A 1 5.13 6.81 13.98
C MET A 1 5.27 7.18 12.51
N ALA A 2 4.82 6.33 11.64
CA ALA A 2 4.94 6.54 10.18
C ALA A 2 3.57 6.38 9.51
N THR A 3 3.42 6.99 8.33
CA THR A 3 2.28 6.74 7.44
C THR A 3 2.70 5.70 6.43
N ILE A 4 2.00 4.57 6.42
CA ILE A 4 2.34 3.41 5.60
C ILE A 4 1.20 3.11 4.64
N LEU A 5 1.53 3.01 3.35
CA LEU A 5 0.60 2.57 2.32
C LEU A 5 0.84 1.10 2.05
N VAL A 6 -0.22 0.28 2.18
CA VAL A 6 -0.18 -1.14 1.85
C VAL A 6 -0.96 -1.36 0.56
N VAL A 7 -0.28 -1.85 -0.47
CA VAL A 7 -0.88 -2.13 -1.78
C VAL A 7 -0.87 -3.64 -1.99
N ASP A 8 -2.05 -4.24 -1.93
CA ASP A 8 -2.21 -5.69 -2.09
C ASP A 8 -3.64 -5.95 -2.55
N ASP A 9 -3.84 -6.87 -3.50
CA ASP A 9 -5.16 -7.21 -4.01
C ASP A 9 -5.94 -8.18 -3.10
N GLU A 10 -5.28 -8.76 -2.09
CA GLU A 10 -5.92 -9.67 -1.13
C GLU A 10 -6.40 -8.93 0.12
N LEU A 11 -7.71 -8.97 0.35
CA LEU A 11 -8.32 -8.32 1.50
C LEU A 11 -7.76 -8.82 2.83
N GLY A 12 -7.60 -10.13 2.97
CA GLY A 12 -7.08 -10.73 4.21
C GLY A 12 -5.68 -10.25 4.55
N ILE A 13 -4.82 -10.08 3.55
CA ILE A 13 -3.46 -9.58 3.75
C ILE A 13 -3.49 -8.09 4.14
N ARG A 14 -4.31 -7.29 3.45
CA ARG A 14 -4.45 -5.86 3.79
C ARG A 14 -4.92 -5.69 5.23
N ASP A 15 -5.97 -6.44 5.62
CA ASP A 15 -6.52 -6.37 6.97
C ASP A 15 -5.50 -6.78 8.03
N LEU A 16 -4.79 -7.87 7.79
CA LEU A 16 -3.77 -8.37 8.71
C LEU A 16 -2.65 -7.35 8.91
N LEU A 17 -2.10 -6.83 7.82
CA LEU A 17 -1.03 -5.85 7.89
C LEU A 17 -1.50 -4.55 8.54
N SER A 18 -2.71 -4.11 8.23
CA SER A 18 -3.30 -2.92 8.84
C SER A 18 -3.39 -3.07 10.36
N GLU A 19 -3.88 -4.21 10.83
CA GLU A 19 -4.00 -4.48 12.26
C GLU A 19 -2.63 -4.47 12.95
N ILE A 20 -1.66 -5.19 12.39
CA ILE A 20 -0.32 -5.28 12.96
C ILE A 20 0.35 -3.90 13.03
N LEU A 21 0.29 -3.16 11.93
CA LEU A 21 0.96 -1.86 11.83
C LEU A 21 0.28 -0.79 12.68
N ASN A 22 -1.05 -0.82 12.74
CA ASN A 22 -1.78 0.08 13.64
C ASN A 22 -1.45 -0.18 15.10
N ASP A 23 -1.30 -1.44 15.49
CA ASP A 23 -0.92 -1.81 16.86
C ASP A 23 0.46 -1.28 17.25
N GLU A 24 1.34 -1.11 16.27
CA GLU A 24 2.67 -0.53 16.46
C GLU A 24 2.68 1.01 16.41
N GLY A 25 1.51 1.63 16.30
CA GLY A 25 1.37 3.08 16.34
C GLY A 25 1.51 3.79 15.00
N HIS A 26 1.51 3.05 13.88
CA HIS A 26 1.57 3.65 12.55
C HIS A 26 0.18 4.00 12.03
N THR A 27 0.13 4.99 11.13
CA THR A 27 -1.07 5.27 10.35
C THR A 27 -1.00 4.44 9.07
N VAL A 28 -2.04 3.66 8.79
CA VAL A 28 -2.05 2.74 7.65
C VAL A 28 -3.14 3.11 6.66
N GLU A 29 -2.76 3.23 5.40
CA GLU A 29 -3.69 3.40 4.29
C GLU A 29 -3.59 2.16 3.40
N LEU A 30 -4.73 1.75 2.84
CA LEU A 30 -4.82 0.53 2.06
C LEU A 30 -5.22 0.84 0.61
N ALA A 31 -4.64 0.09 -0.32
CA ALA A 31 -5.02 0.15 -1.73
C ALA A 31 -5.07 -1.26 -2.29
N GLU A 32 -6.09 -1.56 -3.08
CA GLU A 32 -6.24 -2.89 -3.66
C GLU A 32 -5.73 -2.99 -5.11
N ASN A 33 -5.38 -1.86 -5.71
CA ASN A 33 -4.87 -1.81 -7.09
C ASN A 33 -4.03 -0.55 -7.31
N ALA A 34 -3.45 -0.45 -8.50
CA ALA A 34 -2.59 0.67 -8.87
C ALA A 34 -3.30 2.02 -8.86
N ALA A 35 -4.53 2.07 -9.33
CA ALA A 35 -5.29 3.32 -9.39
C ALA A 35 -5.52 3.88 -8.00
N GLN A 36 -5.94 3.03 -7.06
CA GLN A 36 -6.11 3.43 -5.67
C GLN A 36 -4.78 3.83 -5.02
N ALA A 37 -3.73 3.06 -5.30
CA ALA A 37 -2.41 3.34 -4.75
C ALA A 37 -1.88 4.70 -5.20
N ARG A 38 -2.05 5.05 -6.46
CA ARG A 38 -1.64 6.36 -6.99
C ARG A 38 -2.41 7.49 -6.34
N ALA A 39 -3.73 7.32 -6.17
CA ALA A 39 -4.59 8.32 -5.53
C ALA A 39 -4.18 8.56 -4.07
N VAL A 40 -3.98 7.49 -3.31
CA VAL A 40 -3.58 7.60 -1.91
C VAL A 40 -2.19 8.25 -1.79
N ARG A 41 -1.25 7.81 -2.61
CA ARG A 41 0.11 8.36 -2.57
C ARG A 41 0.13 9.84 -2.88
N ALA A 42 -0.67 10.29 -3.83
CA ALA A 42 -0.75 11.70 -4.20
C ALA A 42 -1.31 12.57 -3.07
N GLN A 43 -2.26 12.04 -2.30
CA GLN A 43 -2.91 12.79 -1.22
C GLN A 43 -2.10 12.77 0.08
N LEU A 44 -1.57 11.61 0.46
CA LEU A 44 -1.03 11.39 1.80
C LEU A 44 0.49 11.38 1.88
N ARG A 45 1.17 11.16 0.78
CA ARG A 45 2.64 11.08 0.72
C ARG A 45 3.19 10.16 1.81
N PRO A 46 2.94 8.85 1.73
CA PRO A 46 3.36 7.92 2.78
C PRO A 46 4.87 7.88 2.94
N ASP A 47 5.30 7.56 4.15
CA ASP A 47 6.72 7.40 4.47
C ASP A 47 7.26 6.06 3.95
N LEU A 48 6.38 5.06 3.85
CA LEU A 48 6.73 3.72 3.41
C LEU A 48 5.57 3.13 2.60
N VAL A 49 5.92 2.42 1.54
CA VAL A 49 4.94 1.66 0.74
C VAL A 49 5.32 0.19 0.78
N LEU A 50 4.38 -0.65 1.23
CA LEU A 50 4.48 -2.10 1.13
C LEU A 50 3.71 -2.52 -0.10
N LEU A 51 4.40 -3.00 -1.12
CA LEU A 51 3.85 -3.23 -2.45
C LEU A 51 3.92 -4.70 -2.82
N ASP A 52 2.75 -5.31 -3.06
CA ASP A 52 2.66 -6.63 -3.67
C ASP A 52 2.88 -6.49 -5.18
N ILE A 53 3.90 -7.15 -5.70
CA ILE A 53 4.24 -7.10 -7.12
C ILE A 53 3.49 -8.14 -7.97
N TRP A 54 2.76 -9.05 -7.32
CA TRP A 54 2.05 -10.16 -7.99
C TRP A 54 0.54 -9.93 -8.08
N MET A 55 0.11 -8.70 -8.30
CA MET A 55 -1.31 -8.39 -8.45
C MET A 55 -1.79 -8.65 -9.87
N PRO A 56 -2.86 -9.45 -10.08
CA PRO A 56 -3.28 -9.85 -11.43
C PRO A 56 -3.73 -8.70 -12.32
N ASP A 57 -4.35 -7.67 -11.75
CA ASP A 57 -4.88 -6.53 -12.52
C ASP A 57 -3.96 -5.31 -12.51
N THR A 58 -2.80 -5.45 -11.87
CA THR A 58 -1.88 -4.33 -11.68
C THR A 58 -0.46 -4.84 -11.76
N ASP A 59 0.37 -4.14 -12.52
CA ASP A 59 1.78 -4.43 -12.54
C ASP A 59 2.48 -3.70 -11.40
N GLY A 60 2.75 -4.41 -10.31
CA GLY A 60 3.45 -3.85 -9.15
C GLY A 60 4.85 -3.37 -9.48
N VAL A 61 5.52 -4.01 -10.43
CA VAL A 61 6.84 -3.58 -10.90
C VAL A 61 6.75 -2.22 -11.60
N THR A 62 5.69 -1.98 -12.36
CA THR A 62 5.46 -0.68 -13.00
C THR A 62 5.28 0.41 -11.94
N LEU A 63 4.49 0.17 -10.91
CA LEU A 63 4.34 1.11 -9.78
C LEU A 63 5.68 1.37 -9.11
N LEU A 64 6.45 0.34 -8.86
CA LEU A 64 7.75 0.47 -8.22
C LEU A 64 8.68 1.37 -9.04
N LYS A 65 8.72 1.16 -10.35
CA LYS A 65 9.51 2.00 -11.26
C LYS A 65 9.03 3.44 -11.29
N GLU A 66 7.70 3.63 -11.27
CA GLU A 66 7.07 4.93 -11.29
C GLU A 66 7.45 5.76 -10.07
N TRP A 67 7.59 5.09 -8.91
CA TRP A 67 7.84 5.74 -7.63
C TRP A 67 9.31 5.72 -7.20
N ALA A 68 10.17 5.15 -7.98
CA ALA A 68 11.60 5.07 -7.68
C ALA A 68 12.31 6.43 -7.80
#